data_9c36a61847e93a10d2c7cdb254b357ed
#
_entry.id   9c36a61847e93a10d2c7cdb254b357ed
#
_cell.length_a   1.000
_cell.length_b   1.000
_cell.length_c   1.000
_cell.angle_alpha   90.00
_cell.angle_beta   90.00
_cell.angle_gamma   90.00
#
_symmetry.space_group_name_H-M   'P 1'
#
loop_
_entity.id
_entity.type
_entity.pdbx_description
1 polymer ?
#
loop_
_entity_poly.entity_id
_entity_poly.type
_entity_poly.pdbx_seq_one_letter_code
_entity_poly.pdbx_strand_id
1 'polypeptide(L)'
;ADVQRTVTLSDAGSEVTTRVTASSLTITTDFNSRTGNFTLSDVDLTRQASYSDAGLQSTSYDGTHSLAGTSAGQSFEYRVATQGGATYNANGIPTQGAWVITLPHHVVTTSVADGTATIAVAEGKEGTVDRSFSVSTVLLTAGAG
;
A
#
# COMPACT_ATOMS: atom_id res chain seq x y z
N ALA A 1 3.43 9.24 19.81
CA ALA A 1 3.73 8.68 18.49
C ALA A 1 4.77 9.56 17.80
N ASP A 2 5.92 9.00 17.42
CA ASP A 2 6.94 9.72 16.66
C ASP A 2 6.71 9.43 15.18
N VAL A 3 6.03 10.34 14.49
CA VAL A 3 5.89 10.31 13.04
C VAL A 3 6.97 11.20 12.45
N GLN A 4 7.86 10.63 11.67
CA GLN A 4 8.91 11.37 10.97
C GLN A 4 8.61 11.38 9.48
N ARG A 5 8.75 12.52 8.85
CA ARG A 5 8.67 12.69 7.40
C ARG A 5 9.93 13.37 6.89
N THR A 6 10.61 12.72 5.95
CA THR A 6 11.75 13.27 5.23
C THR A 6 11.37 13.48 3.78
N VAL A 7 11.72 14.63 3.21
CA VAL A 7 11.55 14.92 1.79
C VAL A 7 12.91 15.27 1.19
N THR A 8 13.28 14.58 0.12
CA THR A 8 14.53 14.81 -0.60
C THR A 8 14.21 15.11 -2.06
N LEU A 9 14.82 16.14 -2.59
CA LEU A 9 14.79 16.48 -4.01
C LEU A 9 16.11 16.04 -4.64
N SER A 10 16.06 15.43 -5.83
CA SER A 10 17.27 15.13 -6.59
C SER A 10 17.96 16.40 -7.07
N ASP A 11 19.28 16.34 -7.32
CA ASP A 11 20.08 17.49 -7.78
C ASP A 11 19.57 18.06 -9.13
N ALA A 12 19.03 17.21 -9.98
CA ALA A 12 18.41 17.61 -11.25
C ALA A 12 16.98 18.20 -11.08
N GLY A 13 16.40 18.15 -9.85
CA GLY A 13 15.05 18.63 -9.59
C GLY A 13 13.93 17.78 -10.21
N SER A 14 14.26 16.64 -10.83
CA SER A 14 13.32 15.77 -11.54
C SER A 14 12.70 14.67 -10.70
N GLU A 15 13.21 14.44 -9.49
CA GLU A 15 12.71 13.41 -8.59
C GLU A 15 12.50 13.97 -7.18
N VAL A 16 11.37 13.58 -6.57
CA VAL A 16 11.04 13.88 -5.18
C VAL A 16 10.84 12.57 -4.43
N THR A 17 11.69 12.32 -3.45
CA THR A 17 11.56 11.19 -2.54
C THR A 17 10.95 11.66 -1.21
N THR A 18 9.91 11.01 -0.78
CA THR A 18 9.29 11.23 0.55
C THR A 18 9.31 9.93 1.32
N ARG A 19 9.92 9.92 2.50
CA ARG A 19 9.89 8.79 3.43
C ARG A 19 9.10 9.16 4.67
N VAL A 20 8.23 8.27 5.10
CA VAL A 20 7.44 8.39 6.33
C VAL A 20 7.72 7.18 7.19
N THR A 21 8.13 7.42 8.44
CA THR A 21 8.33 6.37 9.44
C THR A 21 7.51 6.67 10.69
N ALA A 22 6.94 5.64 11.29
CA ALA A 22 6.27 5.74 12.58
C ALA A 22 6.32 4.39 13.30
N SER A 23 6.64 4.40 14.59
CA SER A 23 6.59 3.19 15.43
C SER A 23 5.16 2.78 15.73
N SER A 24 4.31 3.76 16.06
CA SER A 24 2.88 3.51 16.31
C SER A 24 2.10 4.81 16.22
N LEU A 25 0.95 4.77 15.55
CA LEU A 25 -0.04 5.84 15.49
C LEU A 25 -1.42 5.25 15.78
N THR A 26 -2.07 5.70 16.85
CA THR A 26 -3.44 5.27 17.18
C THR A 26 -4.42 6.33 16.70
N ILE A 27 -5.44 5.88 15.99
CA ILE A 27 -6.54 6.69 15.47
C ILE A 27 -7.83 6.16 16.08
N THR A 28 -8.57 7.03 16.74
CA THR A 28 -9.92 6.74 17.22
C THR A 28 -10.91 7.45 16.32
N THR A 29 -11.87 6.71 15.81
CA THR A 29 -12.97 7.27 15.01
C THR A 29 -14.30 7.05 15.75
N ASP A 30 -15.12 8.06 15.74
CA ASP A 30 -16.50 7.96 16.24
C ASP A 30 -17.44 8.42 15.11
N PHE A 31 -18.22 7.49 14.61
CA PHE A 31 -19.16 7.76 13.52
C PHE A 31 -20.49 7.03 13.76
N ASN A 32 -21.58 7.78 13.85
CA ASN A 32 -22.93 7.25 14.06
C ASN A 32 -23.02 6.29 15.28
N SER A 33 -22.47 6.69 16.43
CA SER A 33 -22.43 5.90 17.67
C SER A 33 -21.65 4.59 17.57
N ARG A 34 -20.79 4.46 16.57
CA ARG A 34 -19.84 3.35 16.44
C ARG A 34 -18.42 3.87 16.61
N THR A 35 -17.76 3.41 17.66
CA THR A 35 -16.36 3.74 17.92
C THR A 35 -15.48 2.69 17.27
N GLY A 36 -14.53 3.13 16.46
CA GLY A 36 -13.45 2.31 15.92
C GLY A 36 -12.11 2.76 16.49
N ASN A 37 -11.27 1.84 16.91
CA ASN A 37 -9.89 2.10 17.31
C ASN A 37 -8.96 1.39 16.33
N PHE A 38 -8.03 2.14 15.77
CA PHE A 38 -7.07 1.65 14.79
C PHE A 38 -5.66 2.01 15.25
N THR A 39 -4.76 1.07 15.20
CA THR A 39 -3.35 1.29 15.46
C THR A 39 -2.56 0.94 14.20
N LEU A 40 -1.94 1.95 13.61
CA LEU A 40 -0.97 1.81 12.54
C LEU A 40 0.42 1.70 13.19
N SER A 41 1.17 0.65 12.88
CA SER A 41 2.50 0.41 13.45
C SER A 41 3.50 -0.04 12.41
N ASP A 42 4.78 0.02 12.78
CA ASP A 42 5.90 -0.41 11.94
C ASP A 42 5.89 0.24 10.55
N VAL A 43 5.51 1.52 10.51
CA VAL A 43 5.41 2.27 9.26
C VAL A 43 6.81 2.63 8.78
N ASP A 44 7.14 2.17 7.60
CA ASP A 44 8.30 2.61 6.83
C ASP A 44 7.89 2.64 5.36
N LEU A 45 7.44 3.79 4.91
CA LEU A 45 6.92 4.00 3.56
C LEU A 45 7.76 5.03 2.82
N THR A 46 8.22 4.68 1.64
CA THR A 46 8.92 5.57 0.71
C THR A 46 8.06 5.76 -0.53
N ARG A 47 7.86 7.02 -0.90
CA ARG A 47 7.27 7.43 -2.17
C ARG A 47 8.33 8.15 -2.97
N GLN A 48 8.54 7.75 -4.21
CA GLN A 48 9.37 8.46 -5.18
C GLN A 48 8.48 8.91 -6.35
N ALA A 49 8.55 10.19 -6.68
CA ALA A 49 7.81 10.77 -7.80
C ALA A 49 8.80 11.37 -8.80
N SER A 50 8.64 10.99 -10.06
CA SER A 50 9.46 11.50 -11.18
C SER A 50 8.68 12.51 -11.99
N TYR A 51 9.33 13.60 -12.34
CA TYR A 51 8.76 14.73 -13.08
C TYR A 51 9.56 15.01 -14.34
N SER A 52 8.90 15.57 -15.33
CA SER A 52 9.49 16.21 -16.51
C SER A 52 8.86 17.59 -16.73
N ASP A 53 9.24 18.29 -17.77
CA ASP A 53 8.60 19.56 -18.17
C ASP A 53 7.08 19.41 -18.41
N ALA A 54 6.62 18.21 -18.76
CA ALA A 54 5.21 17.87 -18.92
C ALA A 54 4.46 17.56 -17.59
N GLY A 55 5.16 17.61 -16.44
CA GLY A 55 4.60 17.34 -15.13
C GLY A 55 4.96 15.95 -14.58
N LEU A 56 4.12 15.40 -13.72
CA LEU A 56 4.32 14.07 -13.11
C LEU A 56 4.34 12.99 -14.19
N GLN A 57 5.38 12.15 -14.17
CA GLN A 57 5.55 11.02 -15.10
C GLN A 57 5.17 9.68 -14.44
N SER A 58 5.71 9.45 -13.26
CA SER A 58 5.47 8.22 -12.51
C SER A 58 5.59 8.45 -11.02
N THR A 59 5.02 7.51 -10.27
CA THR A 59 5.19 7.45 -8.81
C THR A 59 5.48 6.01 -8.44
N SER A 60 6.47 5.77 -7.60
CA SER A 60 6.68 4.47 -6.97
C SER A 60 6.46 4.54 -5.47
N TYR A 61 6.00 3.44 -4.91
CA TYR A 61 5.84 3.25 -3.48
C TYR A 61 6.58 1.99 -3.06
N ASP A 62 7.32 2.09 -1.97
CA ASP A 62 7.98 0.94 -1.34
C ASP A 62 7.86 1.04 0.17
N GLY A 63 7.75 -0.11 0.83
CA GLY A 63 7.76 -0.16 2.27
C GLY A 63 6.75 -1.09 2.91
N THR A 64 6.56 -0.90 4.21
CA THR A 64 5.72 -1.76 5.05
C THR A 64 4.93 -0.95 6.06
N HIS A 65 3.80 -1.51 6.48
CA HIS A 65 3.08 -1.08 7.67
C HIS A 65 2.19 -2.21 8.19
N SER A 66 1.84 -2.15 9.47
CA SER A 66 0.86 -3.02 10.09
C SER A 66 -0.35 -2.19 10.54
N LEU A 67 -1.54 -2.73 10.40
CA LEU A 67 -2.77 -2.13 10.91
C LEU A 67 -3.51 -3.15 11.76
N ALA A 68 -3.82 -2.79 13.00
CA ALA A 68 -4.66 -3.55 13.89
C ALA A 68 -5.77 -2.67 14.45
N GLY A 69 -6.92 -3.23 14.75
CA GLY A 69 -7.98 -2.45 15.32
C GLY A 69 -9.26 -3.20 15.59
N THR A 70 -10.28 -2.43 15.98
CA THR A 70 -11.65 -2.92 16.17
C THR A 70 -12.61 -2.05 15.38
N SER A 71 -13.56 -2.69 14.73
CA SER A 71 -14.67 -2.01 14.04
C SER A 71 -15.95 -2.80 14.26
N ALA A 72 -16.98 -2.15 14.74
CA ALA A 72 -18.27 -2.77 15.07
C ALA A 72 -18.15 -4.00 16.01
N GLY A 73 -17.20 -3.97 16.96
CA GLY A 73 -16.94 -5.05 17.91
C GLY A 73 -16.13 -6.23 17.36
N GLN A 74 -15.70 -6.16 16.11
CA GLN A 74 -14.82 -7.16 15.51
C GLN A 74 -13.39 -6.65 15.44
N SER A 75 -12.44 -7.49 15.86
CA SER A 75 -11.01 -7.20 15.75
C SER A 75 -10.49 -7.64 14.40
N PHE A 76 -9.54 -6.86 13.88
CA PHE A 76 -8.78 -7.21 12.68
C PHE A 76 -7.32 -6.83 12.85
N GLU A 77 -6.47 -7.53 12.13
CA GLU A 77 -5.05 -7.27 12.06
C GLU A 77 -4.55 -7.68 10.68
N TYR A 78 -3.72 -6.83 10.06
CA TYR A 78 -2.99 -7.20 8.86
C TYR A 78 -1.71 -6.40 8.72
N ARG A 79 -0.76 -6.95 7.97
CA ARG A 79 0.45 -6.27 7.54
C ARG A 79 0.46 -6.15 6.02
N VAL A 80 0.86 -4.99 5.54
CA VAL A 80 1.09 -4.73 4.11
C VAL A 80 2.58 -4.53 3.89
N ALA A 81 3.12 -5.14 2.84
CA ALA A 81 4.48 -4.92 2.37
C ALA A 81 4.50 -4.86 0.85
N THR A 82 5.28 -3.98 0.28
CA THR A 82 5.64 -4.04 -1.13
C THR A 82 6.80 -5.02 -1.34
N GLN A 83 6.87 -5.62 -2.51
CA GLN A 83 7.99 -6.47 -2.94
C GLN A 83 8.61 -5.85 -4.19
N GLY A 84 9.76 -5.17 -4.02
CA GLY A 84 10.46 -4.50 -5.10
C GLY A 84 9.83 -3.19 -5.57
N GLY A 85 8.99 -2.59 -4.74
CA GLY A 85 8.28 -1.36 -5.05
C GLY A 85 7.08 -1.55 -5.96
N ALA A 86 6.15 -0.61 -5.93
CA ALA A 86 4.97 -0.57 -6.79
C ALA A 86 4.98 0.74 -7.57
N THR A 87 4.96 0.65 -8.89
CA THR A 87 5.05 1.80 -9.79
C THR A 87 3.70 2.09 -10.44
N TYR A 88 3.39 3.37 -10.52
CA TYR A 88 2.18 3.93 -11.11
C TYR A 88 2.56 4.94 -12.19
N ASN A 89 1.80 5.01 -13.25
CA ASN A 89 1.94 6.07 -14.25
C ASN A 89 1.36 7.41 -13.75
N ALA A 90 1.45 8.46 -14.57
CA ALA A 90 0.94 9.80 -14.26
C ALA A 90 -0.57 9.83 -13.91
N ASN A 91 -1.35 8.89 -14.40
CA ASN A 91 -2.79 8.77 -14.14
C ASN A 91 -3.12 7.93 -12.89
N GLY A 92 -2.10 7.50 -12.13
CA GLY A 92 -2.29 6.66 -10.96
C GLY A 92 -2.62 5.19 -11.26
N ILE A 93 -2.46 4.74 -12.52
CA ILE A 93 -2.65 3.35 -12.91
C ILE A 93 -1.40 2.56 -12.53
N PRO A 94 -1.52 1.47 -11.76
CA PRO A 94 -0.37 0.63 -11.45
C PRO A 94 0.15 -0.03 -12.72
N THR A 95 1.47 0.03 -12.92
CA THR A 95 2.16 -0.50 -14.09
C THR A 95 3.05 -1.68 -13.78
N GLN A 96 3.57 -1.72 -12.55
CA GLN A 96 4.50 -2.76 -12.10
C GLN A 96 4.50 -2.84 -10.58
N GLY A 97 4.86 -4.00 -10.03
CA GLY A 97 5.12 -4.21 -8.61
C GLY A 97 4.30 -5.33 -8.00
N ALA A 98 4.53 -5.56 -6.71
CA ALA A 98 3.75 -6.50 -5.94
C ALA A 98 3.51 -5.98 -4.52
N TRP A 99 2.36 -6.36 -3.98
CA TRP A 99 1.99 -6.14 -2.58
C TRP A 99 1.65 -7.46 -1.92
N VAL A 100 2.08 -7.63 -0.70
CA VAL A 100 1.71 -8.76 0.14
C VAL A 100 0.93 -8.24 1.35
N ILE A 101 -0.28 -8.74 1.52
CA ILE A 101 -1.11 -8.49 2.68
C ILE A 101 -1.14 -9.78 3.50
N THR A 102 -0.54 -9.73 4.68
CA THR A 102 -0.52 -10.85 5.62
C THR A 102 -1.59 -10.65 6.67
N LEU A 103 -2.56 -11.56 6.72
CA LEU A 103 -3.59 -11.67 7.75
C LEU A 103 -3.28 -12.86 8.68
N PRO A 104 -3.97 -13.02 9.81
CA PRO A 104 -3.71 -14.12 10.75
C PRO A 104 -3.74 -15.52 10.12
N HIS A 105 -4.61 -15.74 9.15
CA HIS A 105 -4.84 -17.06 8.52
C HIS A 105 -4.71 -17.06 7.00
N HIS A 106 -4.38 -15.94 6.38
CA HIS A 106 -4.29 -15.81 4.92
C HIS A 106 -3.13 -14.92 4.52
N VAL A 107 -2.60 -15.18 3.35
CA VAL A 107 -1.69 -14.27 2.65
C VAL A 107 -2.31 -13.92 1.31
N VAL A 108 -2.47 -12.63 1.04
CA VAL A 108 -2.94 -12.12 -0.24
C VAL A 108 -1.77 -11.44 -0.94
N THR A 109 -1.41 -11.93 -2.10
CA THR A 109 -0.39 -11.31 -2.95
C THR A 109 -1.07 -10.70 -4.17
N THR A 110 -0.80 -9.43 -4.41
CA THR A 110 -1.21 -8.76 -5.65
C THR A 110 0.05 -8.42 -6.42
N SER A 111 0.17 -8.91 -7.65
CA SER A 111 1.26 -8.58 -8.56
C SER A 111 0.72 -7.89 -9.80
N VAL A 112 1.47 -6.92 -10.31
CA VAL A 112 1.11 -6.15 -11.50
C VAL A 112 2.23 -6.25 -12.52
N ALA A 113 1.87 -6.66 -13.73
CA ALA A 113 2.73 -6.66 -14.89
C ALA A 113 1.87 -6.55 -16.17
N ASP A 114 2.38 -5.87 -17.17
CA ASP A 114 1.80 -5.78 -18.53
C ASP A 114 0.30 -5.41 -18.55
N GLY A 115 -0.09 -4.44 -17.71
CA GLY A 115 -1.47 -3.96 -17.63
C GLY A 115 -2.44 -4.91 -16.95
N THR A 116 -1.94 -5.97 -16.31
CA THR A 116 -2.72 -6.98 -15.61
C THR A 116 -2.31 -7.04 -14.14
N ALA A 117 -3.28 -7.01 -13.25
CA ALA A 117 -3.11 -7.31 -11.84
C ALA A 117 -3.57 -8.74 -11.56
N THR A 118 -2.69 -9.55 -10.98
CA THR A 118 -3.01 -10.91 -10.52
C THR A 118 -3.09 -10.90 -9.01
N ILE A 119 -4.20 -11.37 -8.46
CA ILE A 119 -4.44 -11.47 -7.04
C ILE A 119 -4.48 -12.94 -6.67
N ALA A 120 -3.57 -13.36 -5.79
CA ALA A 120 -3.45 -14.71 -5.30
C ALA A 120 -3.72 -14.74 -3.79
N VAL A 121 -4.50 -15.72 -3.37
CA VAL A 121 -4.84 -15.95 -1.95
C VAL A 121 -4.31 -17.32 -1.55
N ALA A 122 -3.54 -17.36 -0.46
CA ALA A 122 -3.09 -18.57 0.20
C ALA A 122 -3.74 -18.67 1.58
N GLU A 123 -4.31 -19.84 1.91
CA GLU A 123 -4.76 -20.18 3.26
C GLU A 123 -3.55 -20.69 4.07
N GLY A 124 -3.35 -20.12 5.25
CA GLY A 124 -2.17 -20.40 6.08
C GLY A 124 -0.95 -19.57 5.67
N LYS A 125 0.16 -19.82 6.36
CA LYS A 125 1.43 -19.09 6.16
C LYS A 125 2.38 -19.76 5.18
N GLU A 126 2.00 -20.89 4.61
CA GLU A 126 2.91 -21.79 3.87
C GLU A 126 3.06 -21.48 2.37
N GLY A 127 2.44 -20.39 1.87
CA GLY A 127 2.70 -19.89 0.52
C GLY A 127 2.09 -20.69 -0.64
N THR A 128 1.31 -21.74 -0.37
CA THR A 128 0.56 -22.42 -1.43
C THR A 128 -0.64 -21.59 -1.84
N VAL A 129 -0.70 -21.22 -3.11
CA VAL A 129 -1.82 -20.43 -3.65
C VAL A 129 -3.04 -21.32 -3.83
N ASP A 130 -4.12 -21.04 -3.11
CA ASP A 130 -5.39 -21.78 -3.19
C ASP A 130 -6.32 -21.20 -4.25
N ARG A 131 -6.26 -19.87 -4.44
CA ARG A 131 -7.09 -19.17 -5.43
C ARG A 131 -6.29 -18.05 -6.09
N SER A 132 -6.50 -17.86 -7.37
CA SER A 132 -5.94 -16.73 -8.12
C SER A 132 -6.93 -16.24 -9.15
N PHE A 133 -6.95 -14.92 -9.34
CA PHE A 133 -7.71 -14.27 -10.41
C PHE A 133 -6.95 -13.06 -10.93
N SER A 134 -7.24 -12.67 -12.17
CA SER A 134 -6.57 -11.53 -12.81
C SER A 134 -7.59 -10.52 -13.30
N VAL A 135 -7.23 -9.25 -13.20
CA VAL A 135 -8.03 -8.11 -13.67
C VAL A 135 -7.15 -7.14 -14.43
N SER A 136 -7.72 -6.40 -15.39
CA SER A 136 -7.00 -5.30 -16.02
C SER A 136 -6.73 -4.19 -15.01
N THR A 137 -5.51 -3.62 -15.01
CA THR A 137 -5.13 -2.54 -14.09
C THR A 137 -5.94 -1.27 -14.29
N VAL A 138 -6.49 -1.04 -15.49
CA VAL A 138 -7.38 0.11 -15.78
C VAL A 138 -8.66 0.05 -14.95
N LEU A 139 -9.14 -1.14 -14.59
CA LEU A 139 -10.32 -1.31 -13.73
C LEU A 139 -10.06 -0.97 -12.27
N LEU A 140 -8.80 -0.99 -11.83
CA LEU A 140 -8.44 -0.67 -10.44
C LEU A 140 -8.57 0.83 -10.12
N THR A 141 -8.60 1.69 -11.12
CA THR A 141 -8.75 3.14 -10.95
C THR A 141 -10.20 3.60 -11.01
N ALA A 142 -11.10 2.80 -11.54
CA ALA A 142 -12.51 3.15 -11.71
C ALA A 142 -13.30 3.21 -10.37
N GLY A 143 -12.70 2.78 -9.26
CA GLY A 143 -13.31 2.80 -7.92
C GLY A 143 -12.82 3.92 -7.00
N ALA A 144 -11.97 4.83 -7.46
CA ALA A 144 -11.40 5.95 -6.70
C ALA A 144 -12.15 7.28 -6.91
N GLY A 145 -13.41 7.23 -7.31
CA GLY A 145 -14.31 8.36 -7.49
C GLY A 145 -15.29 8.52 -6.34
#